data_2a850831a2b1ad4cd6144f184379d740
#
_entry.id   2a850831a2b1ad4cd6144f184379d740
#
_cell.length_a   1.000
_cell.length_b   1.000
_cell.length_c   1.000
_cell.angle_alpha   90.00
_cell.angle_beta   90.00
_cell.angle_gamma   90.00
#
_symmetry.space_group_name_H-M   'P 1'
#
loop_
_entity.id
_entity.type
_entity.pdbx_description
1 polymer ?
#
loop_
_entity_poly.entity_id
_entity_poly.type
_entity_poly.pdbx_seq_one_letter_code
_entity_poly.pdbx_strand_id
1 'polypeptide(L)'
;PVLNHINFQARIPFCGAVADYTDEDGSGPRNLFRLVANCAKLEGFMTHYWVDDYESARDVLVGWLNDGKIKNFEASYDGVENCGVAFSDLFAGKNFGKAIVKV
;
A
#
# COMPACT_ATOMS: atom_id res chain seq x y z
N PRO A 1 -10.18 -8.24 6.09
CA PRO A 1 -11.41 -7.44 6.21
C PRO A 1 -11.84 -6.76 4.91
N VAL A 2 -10.91 -6.23 4.05
CA VAL A 2 -11.25 -5.53 2.80
C VAL A 2 -12.23 -6.32 1.92
N LEU A 3 -11.97 -7.60 1.70
CA LEU A 3 -12.82 -8.45 0.84
C LEU A 3 -14.29 -8.56 1.32
N ASN A 4 -14.58 -8.23 2.59
CA ASN A 4 -15.96 -8.23 3.09
C ASN A 4 -16.75 -6.98 2.67
N HIS A 5 -16.08 -5.96 2.13
CA HIS A 5 -16.66 -4.65 1.80
C HIS A 5 -16.51 -4.29 0.32
N ILE A 6 -16.15 -5.26 -0.52
CA ILE A 6 -16.00 -5.03 -1.96
C ILE A 6 -17.36 -4.98 -2.67
N ASN A 7 -17.45 -4.12 -3.67
CA ASN A 7 -18.60 -4.02 -4.55
C ASN A 7 -18.63 -5.15 -5.59
N PHE A 8 -19.77 -5.32 -6.24
CA PHE A 8 -19.88 -6.20 -7.39
C PHE A 8 -18.92 -5.75 -8.50
N GLN A 9 -18.21 -6.72 -9.11
CA GLN A 9 -17.15 -6.50 -10.11
C GLN A 9 -15.99 -5.61 -9.65
N ALA A 10 -15.70 -5.56 -8.35
CA ALA A 10 -14.56 -4.82 -7.83
C ALA A 10 -13.24 -5.28 -8.46
N ARG A 11 -12.33 -4.34 -8.65
CA ARG A 11 -10.96 -4.58 -9.13
C ARG A 11 -9.99 -4.17 -8.03
N ILE A 12 -9.17 -5.11 -7.60
CA ILE A 12 -8.23 -4.92 -6.48
C ILE A 12 -6.82 -5.13 -7.03
N PRO A 13 -6.06 -4.05 -7.27
CA PRO A 13 -4.63 -4.16 -7.57
C PRO A 13 -3.87 -4.54 -6.29
N PHE A 14 -3.17 -5.67 -6.31
CA PHE A 14 -2.42 -6.19 -5.18
C PHE A 14 -0.92 -5.92 -5.38
N CYS A 15 -0.39 -4.92 -4.68
CA CYS A 15 0.97 -4.43 -4.88
C CYS A 15 1.99 -4.93 -3.85
N GLY A 16 1.56 -5.61 -2.80
CA GLY A 16 2.46 -6.13 -1.78
C GLY A 16 1.73 -6.67 -0.56
N ALA A 17 2.45 -7.37 0.29
CA ALA A 17 1.97 -8.03 1.51
C ALA A 17 2.99 -7.90 2.64
N VAL A 18 3.30 -6.65 3.05
CA VAL A 18 4.36 -6.36 4.04
C VAL A 18 4.17 -7.14 5.34
N ALA A 19 2.93 -7.37 5.76
CA ALA A 19 2.63 -8.14 6.96
C ALA A 19 3.11 -9.61 6.87
N ASP A 20 3.21 -10.15 5.65
CA ASP A 20 3.58 -11.56 5.43
C ASP A 20 5.08 -11.74 5.13
N TYR A 21 5.87 -10.64 4.99
CA TYR A 21 7.28 -10.73 4.62
C TYR A 21 8.17 -11.36 5.71
N THR A 22 7.73 -11.35 6.95
CA THR A 22 8.43 -11.93 8.10
C THR A 22 7.75 -13.19 8.65
N ASP A 23 6.64 -13.61 8.04
CA ASP A 23 5.87 -14.78 8.45
C ASP A 23 6.10 -15.91 7.45
N GLU A 24 6.87 -16.93 7.85
CA GLU A 24 7.20 -18.10 7.01
C GLU A 24 5.94 -18.94 6.69
N ASP A 25 4.93 -18.91 7.57
CA ASP A 25 3.68 -19.66 7.42
C ASP A 25 2.55 -18.88 6.73
N GLY A 26 2.80 -17.66 6.30
CA GLY A 26 1.95 -16.68 5.63
C GLY A 26 0.50 -17.07 5.43
N SER A 27 -0.36 -16.78 6.41
CA SER A 27 -1.78 -17.12 6.30
C SER A 27 -2.51 -16.12 5.39
N GLY A 28 -2.69 -16.48 4.13
CA GLY A 28 -3.50 -15.70 3.19
C GLY A 28 -4.93 -15.44 3.67
N PRO A 29 -5.67 -14.57 2.98
CA PRO A 29 -7.05 -14.22 3.38
C PRO A 29 -7.97 -15.45 3.28
N ARG A 30 -8.66 -15.76 4.39
CA ARG A 30 -9.57 -16.92 4.49
C ARG A 30 -10.91 -16.71 3.78
N ASN A 31 -11.21 -15.47 3.37
CA ASN A 31 -12.49 -15.05 2.79
C ASN A 31 -12.43 -14.81 1.28
N LEU A 32 -11.56 -15.51 0.56
CA LEU A 32 -11.41 -15.41 -0.92
C LEU A 32 -12.71 -15.70 -1.67
N PHE A 33 -13.63 -16.48 -1.09
CA PHE A 33 -14.94 -16.74 -1.70
C PHE A 33 -15.74 -15.45 -1.96
N ARG A 34 -15.41 -14.34 -1.28
CA ARG A 34 -16.00 -13.04 -1.55
C ARG A 34 -15.70 -12.53 -2.95
N LEU A 35 -14.54 -12.90 -3.53
CA LEU A 35 -14.23 -12.57 -4.93
C LEU A 35 -15.19 -13.26 -5.88
N VAL A 36 -15.50 -14.55 -5.63
CA VAL A 36 -16.45 -15.32 -6.45
C VAL A 36 -17.84 -14.71 -6.33
N ALA A 37 -18.32 -14.50 -5.09
CA ALA A 37 -19.67 -13.97 -4.84
C ALA A 37 -19.91 -12.58 -5.45
N ASN A 38 -18.85 -11.77 -5.62
CA ASN A 38 -18.95 -10.43 -6.18
C ASN A 38 -18.41 -10.34 -7.62
N CYS A 39 -18.06 -11.46 -8.28
CA CYS A 39 -17.43 -11.46 -9.61
C CYS A 39 -16.20 -10.51 -9.67
N ALA A 40 -15.49 -10.36 -8.55
CA ALA A 40 -14.40 -9.41 -8.40
C ALA A 40 -13.07 -10.01 -8.89
N LYS A 41 -12.10 -9.12 -9.17
CA LYS A 41 -10.74 -9.48 -9.56
C LYS A 41 -9.75 -9.00 -8.50
N LEU A 42 -8.80 -9.87 -8.15
CA LEU A 42 -7.61 -9.54 -7.39
C LEU A 42 -6.40 -9.83 -8.29
N GLU A 43 -5.61 -8.83 -8.60
CA GLU A 43 -4.51 -8.93 -9.56
C GLU A 43 -3.24 -8.34 -8.97
N GLY A 44 -2.18 -9.15 -8.94
CA GLY A 44 -0.86 -8.71 -8.49
C GLY A 44 -0.18 -7.86 -9.56
N PHE A 45 0.55 -6.83 -9.13
CA PHE A 45 1.36 -6.03 -10.05
C PHE A 45 2.62 -5.49 -9.36
N MET A 46 3.63 -5.22 -10.18
CA MET A 46 4.88 -4.57 -9.75
C MET A 46 5.07 -3.29 -10.56
N THR A 47 5.26 -2.18 -9.88
CA THR A 47 5.34 -0.85 -10.54
C THR A 47 6.44 -0.76 -11.60
N HIS A 48 7.56 -1.47 -11.43
CA HIS A 48 8.68 -1.42 -12.38
C HIS A 48 8.36 -1.93 -13.79
N TYR A 49 7.24 -2.60 -14.01
CA TYR A 49 6.76 -2.95 -15.35
C TYR A 49 6.06 -1.79 -16.07
N TRP A 50 5.85 -0.65 -15.38
CA TRP A 50 5.19 0.56 -15.90
C TRP A 50 6.08 1.81 -15.76
N VAL A 51 7.39 1.66 -15.95
CA VAL A 51 8.36 2.77 -15.77
C VAL A 51 8.05 3.93 -16.72
N ASP A 52 7.62 3.62 -17.94
CA ASP A 52 7.28 4.61 -18.95
C ASP A 52 6.08 5.50 -18.57
N ASP A 53 5.23 5.01 -17.69
CA ASP A 53 4.05 5.73 -17.21
C ASP A 53 4.31 6.58 -15.94
N TYR A 54 5.51 6.49 -15.34
CA TYR A 54 5.80 7.13 -14.05
C TYR A 54 5.64 8.64 -14.05
N GLU A 55 6.08 9.33 -15.11
CA GLU A 55 5.95 10.79 -15.17
C GLU A 55 4.50 11.22 -15.27
N SER A 56 3.75 10.62 -16.18
CA SER A 56 2.34 10.92 -16.36
C SER A 56 1.50 10.60 -15.10
N ALA A 57 1.77 9.47 -14.45
CA ALA A 57 1.10 9.10 -13.20
C ALA A 57 1.43 10.07 -12.06
N ARG A 58 2.70 10.50 -11.94
CA ARG A 58 3.13 11.48 -10.95
C ARG A 58 2.43 12.81 -11.13
N ASP A 59 2.34 13.32 -12.36
CA ASP A 59 1.67 14.58 -12.66
C ASP A 59 0.19 14.55 -12.27
N VAL A 60 -0.51 13.45 -12.54
CA VAL A 60 -1.88 13.24 -12.11
C VAL A 60 -2.00 13.23 -10.58
N LEU A 61 -1.11 12.51 -9.89
CA LEU A 61 -1.12 12.44 -8.42
C LEU A 61 -0.81 13.80 -7.77
N VAL A 62 0.13 14.57 -8.32
CA VAL A 62 0.43 15.93 -7.86
C VAL A 62 -0.78 16.84 -8.07
N GLY A 63 -1.44 16.74 -9.22
CA GLY A 63 -2.70 17.46 -9.47
C GLY A 63 -3.76 17.14 -8.42
N TRP A 64 -3.95 15.87 -8.09
CA TRP A 64 -4.93 15.46 -7.07
C TRP A 64 -4.57 15.91 -5.66
N LEU A 65 -3.28 15.96 -5.32
CA LEU A 65 -2.80 16.51 -4.05
C LEU A 65 -3.11 18.00 -3.96
N ASN A 66 -2.79 18.76 -5.00
CA ASN A 66 -3.04 20.21 -5.07
C ASN A 66 -4.54 20.54 -5.02
N ASP A 67 -5.36 19.72 -5.63
CA ASP A 67 -6.83 19.83 -5.61
C ASP A 67 -7.45 19.36 -4.29
N GLY A 68 -6.67 18.80 -3.37
CA GLY A 68 -7.16 18.22 -2.12
C GLY A 68 -7.98 16.94 -2.28
N LYS A 69 -7.96 16.31 -3.48
CA LYS A 69 -8.67 15.05 -3.77
C LYS A 69 -8.06 13.86 -3.07
N ILE A 70 -6.75 13.90 -2.84
CA ILE A 70 -6.01 12.92 -2.04
C ILE A 70 -5.21 13.64 -0.96
N LYS A 71 -4.89 12.92 0.12
CA LYS A 71 -4.07 13.43 1.22
C LYS A 71 -2.83 12.58 1.34
N ASN A 72 -1.67 13.23 1.52
CA ASN A 72 -0.44 12.57 1.90
C ASN A 72 -0.33 12.53 3.43
N PHE A 73 -0.03 11.37 3.98
CA PHE A 73 0.26 11.19 5.41
C PHE A 73 1.68 10.68 5.56
N GLU A 74 2.40 11.25 6.51
CA GLU A 74 3.79 10.93 6.77
C GLU A 74 4.03 10.72 8.27
N ALA A 75 4.81 9.69 8.59
CA ALA A 75 5.39 9.48 9.91
C ALA A 75 6.87 9.90 9.82
N SER A 76 7.20 11.06 10.39
CA SER A 76 8.55 11.62 10.32
C SER A 76 9.37 11.27 11.55
N TYR A 77 10.62 10.89 11.32
CA TYR A 77 11.65 10.63 12.32
C TYR A 77 12.83 11.58 12.05
N ASP A 78 13.34 12.27 13.06
CA ASP A 78 14.42 13.23 12.89
C ASP A 78 15.76 12.56 13.25
N GLY A 79 16.76 12.73 12.36
CA GLY A 79 18.11 12.20 12.51
C GLY A 79 18.31 10.78 11.98
N VAL A 80 19.47 10.55 11.37
CA VAL A 80 19.85 9.26 10.77
C VAL A 80 19.89 8.13 11.79
N GLU A 81 20.17 8.43 13.04
CA GLU A 81 20.18 7.49 14.17
C GLU A 81 18.81 6.80 14.38
N ASN A 82 17.73 7.42 13.93
CA ASN A 82 16.38 6.88 14.04
C ASN A 82 15.96 5.99 12.85
N CYS A 83 16.84 5.72 11.88
CA CYS A 83 16.54 4.81 10.77
C CYS A 83 16.12 3.41 11.25
N GLY A 84 16.82 2.86 12.25
CA GLY A 84 16.50 1.54 12.83
C GLY A 84 15.13 1.50 13.50
N VAL A 85 14.78 2.58 14.22
CA VAL A 85 13.47 2.72 14.86
C VAL A 85 12.37 2.83 13.80
N ALA A 86 12.54 3.71 12.79
CA ALA A 86 11.59 3.89 11.71
C ALA A 86 11.33 2.59 10.93
N PHE A 87 12.40 1.81 10.70
CA PHE A 87 12.31 0.51 10.04
C PHE A 87 11.55 -0.51 10.89
N SER A 88 11.88 -0.61 12.19
CA SER A 88 11.17 -1.48 13.12
C SER A 88 9.68 -1.13 13.24
N ASP A 89 9.36 0.17 13.32
CA ASP A 89 7.99 0.65 13.44
C ASP A 89 7.16 0.37 12.19
N LEU A 90 7.80 0.36 11.00
CA LEU A 90 7.16 -0.02 9.74
C LEU A 90 6.60 -1.45 9.80
N PHE A 91 7.41 -2.42 10.24
CA PHE A 91 6.98 -3.83 10.37
C PHE A 91 6.01 -4.05 11.55
N ALA A 92 6.14 -3.25 12.60
CA ALA A 92 5.22 -3.28 13.73
C ALA A 92 3.87 -2.58 13.44
N GLY A 93 3.71 -1.95 12.26
CA GLY A 93 2.50 -1.22 11.86
C GLY A 93 2.19 0.00 12.73
N LYS A 94 3.21 0.61 13.33
CA LYS A 94 3.04 1.78 14.21
C LYS A 94 2.99 3.10 13.45
N ASN A 95 3.56 3.16 12.25
CA ASN A 95 3.51 4.36 11.41
C ASN A 95 2.15 4.51 10.75
N PHE A 96 1.67 5.74 10.66
CA PHE A 96 0.52 6.10 9.83
C PHE A 96 1.01 6.91 8.63
N GLY A 97 0.85 6.35 7.44
CA GLY A 97 1.36 6.94 6.20
C GLY A 97 2.81 6.54 5.90
N LYS A 98 3.49 7.34 5.08
CA LYS A 98 4.87 7.07 4.64
C LYS A 98 5.87 7.33 5.76
N ALA A 99 6.64 6.32 6.14
CA ALA A 99 7.77 6.50 7.07
C ALA A 99 8.90 7.26 6.36
N ILE A 100 9.33 8.38 6.94
CA ILE A 100 10.38 9.27 6.40
C ILE A 100 11.36 9.57 7.53
N VAL A 101 12.65 9.42 7.25
CA VAL A 101 13.73 9.88 8.13
C VAL A 101 14.34 11.13 7.52
N LYS A 102 14.34 12.22 8.30
CA LYS A 102 15.00 13.46 7.94
C LYS A 102 16.46 13.39 8.40
N VAL A 103 17.39 13.58 7.49
CA VAL A 103 18.83 13.55 7.72
C VAL A 103 19.43 14.94 7.61
#